data_4a151363a5aba5f7533695a73520bc56
#
_entry.id   4a151363a5aba5f7533695a73520bc56
#
_cell.length_a   1.000
_cell.length_b   1.000
_cell.length_c   1.000
_cell.angle_alpha   90.00
_cell.angle_beta   90.00
_cell.angle_gamma   90.00
#
_symmetry.space_group_name_H-M   'P 1'
#
loop_
_entity.id
_entity.type
_entity.pdbx_description
1 polymer ?
#
loop_
_entity_poly.entity_id
_entity_poly.type
_entity_poly.pdbx_seq_one_letter_code
_entity_poly.pdbx_strand_id
1 'polypeptide(L)'
;MKVAYIFSTVNASYILEKMILPQLESGTHGAQVVGMFFFVDNNYMLTEGNPTAERLAAVAKKSGMLVMGCDQCCELRRIEDRIHDGFRIGCFPNLYQALMAAGGIDQAITL
;
A
#
# COMPACT_ATOMS: atom_id res chain seq x y z
N MET A 1 -14.28 4.15 -10.70
CA MET A 1 -14.40 3.20 -9.58
C MET A 1 -13.27 3.43 -8.59
N LYS A 2 -13.58 3.46 -7.31
CA LYS A 2 -12.61 3.62 -6.22
C LYS A 2 -12.28 2.27 -5.63
N VAL A 3 -11.00 1.89 -5.60
CA VAL A 3 -10.56 0.59 -5.11
C VAL A 3 -9.51 0.73 -4.01
N ALA A 4 -9.46 -0.27 -3.13
CA ALA A 4 -8.36 -0.47 -2.21
C ALA A 4 -7.77 -1.86 -2.44
N TYR A 5 -6.45 -1.97 -2.37
CA TYR A 5 -5.74 -3.24 -2.48
C TYR A 5 -5.26 -3.70 -1.11
N ILE A 6 -5.44 -4.98 -0.85
CA ILE A 6 -4.95 -5.66 0.35
C ILE A 6 -3.92 -6.70 -0.09
N PHE A 7 -2.67 -6.51 0.28
CA PHE A 7 -1.59 -7.41 -0.10
C PHE A 7 -1.29 -8.38 1.03
N SER A 8 -1.57 -9.66 0.82
CA SER A 8 -1.47 -10.67 1.87
C SER A 8 -0.70 -11.94 1.47
N THR A 9 -0.49 -12.19 0.19
CA THR A 9 0.19 -13.40 -0.29
C THR A 9 1.58 -13.10 -0.85
N VAL A 10 2.37 -14.16 -1.04
CA VAL A 10 3.72 -14.05 -1.63
C VAL A 10 3.68 -13.58 -3.09
N ASN A 11 2.57 -13.79 -3.78
CA ASN A 11 2.43 -13.37 -5.19
C ASN A 11 2.14 -11.88 -5.33
N ALA A 12 1.75 -11.22 -4.24
CA ALA A 12 1.36 -9.82 -4.27
C ALA A 12 2.49 -8.91 -4.73
N SER A 13 3.75 -9.23 -4.39
CA SER A 13 4.90 -8.41 -4.79
C SER A 13 5.05 -8.37 -6.31
N TYR A 14 4.91 -9.50 -6.97
CA TYR A 14 4.97 -9.55 -8.44
C TYR A 14 3.85 -8.72 -9.06
N ILE A 15 2.63 -8.89 -8.57
CA ILE A 15 1.46 -8.17 -9.09
C ILE A 15 1.63 -6.67 -8.92
N LEU A 16 2.10 -6.23 -7.74
CA LEU A 16 2.34 -4.82 -7.48
C LEU A 16 3.44 -4.26 -8.39
N GLU A 17 4.61 -4.90 -8.40
CA GLU A 17 5.79 -4.38 -9.08
C GLU A 17 5.68 -4.44 -10.60
N LYS A 18 5.06 -5.49 -11.14
CA LYS A 18 5.02 -5.74 -12.57
C LYS A 18 3.74 -5.34 -13.25
N MET A 19 2.66 -5.13 -12.50
CA MET A 19 1.35 -4.84 -13.08
C MET A 19 0.77 -3.53 -12.54
N ILE A 20 0.53 -3.43 -11.24
CA ILE A 20 -0.18 -2.27 -10.66
C ILE A 20 0.67 -1.00 -10.73
N LEU A 21 1.90 -1.05 -10.23
CA LEU A 21 2.78 0.12 -10.21
C LEU A 21 3.05 0.71 -11.59
N PRO A 22 3.43 -0.09 -12.60
CA PRO A 22 3.62 0.46 -13.94
C PRO A 22 2.38 1.15 -14.51
N GLN A 23 1.20 0.59 -14.24
CA GLN A 23 -0.07 1.19 -14.71
C GLN A 23 -0.40 2.47 -13.98
N LEU A 24 -0.14 2.53 -12.67
CA LEU A 24 -0.32 3.76 -11.91
C LEU A 24 0.67 4.85 -12.36
N GLU A 25 1.91 4.48 -12.62
CA GLU A 25 2.93 5.40 -13.09
C GLU A 25 2.60 5.98 -14.46
N SER A 26 2.01 5.17 -15.34
CA SER A 26 1.63 5.60 -16.70
C SER A 26 0.22 6.21 -16.78
N GLY A 27 -0.55 6.16 -15.70
CA GLY A 27 -1.93 6.66 -15.71
C GLY A 27 -2.92 5.77 -16.45
N THR A 28 -2.60 4.49 -16.64
CA THR A 28 -3.41 3.54 -17.42
C THR A 28 -4.11 2.49 -16.58
N HIS A 29 -4.12 2.63 -15.26
CA HIS A 29 -4.68 1.60 -14.36
C HIS A 29 -6.20 1.43 -14.51
N GLY A 30 -6.91 2.48 -14.85
CA GLY A 30 -8.34 2.41 -15.11
C GLY A 30 -9.24 2.53 -13.88
N ALA A 31 -8.68 2.59 -12.70
CA ALA A 31 -9.42 2.80 -11.45
C ALA A 31 -8.64 3.77 -10.56
N GLN A 32 -9.37 4.44 -9.67
CA GLN A 32 -8.75 5.28 -8.64
C GLN A 32 -8.38 4.39 -7.45
N VAL A 33 -7.10 4.23 -7.20
CA VAL A 33 -6.64 3.50 -6.01
C VAL A 33 -6.62 4.46 -4.84
N VAL A 34 -7.53 4.24 -3.89
CA VAL A 34 -7.68 5.09 -2.70
C VAL A 34 -6.65 4.71 -1.64
N GLY A 35 -6.33 3.42 -1.54
CA GLY A 35 -5.36 2.95 -0.57
C GLY A 35 -4.84 1.57 -0.84
N MET A 36 -3.71 1.27 -0.20
CA MET A 36 -3.08 -0.05 -0.21
C MET A 36 -2.70 -0.41 1.21
N PHE A 37 -3.02 -1.63 1.62
CA PHE A 37 -2.71 -2.14 2.94
C PHE A 37 -1.89 -3.42 2.83
N PHE A 38 -0.79 -3.51 3.60
CA PHE A 38 0.20 -4.58 3.47
C PHE A 38 0.24 -5.44 4.71
N PHE A 39 0.05 -6.75 4.53
CA PHE A 39 0.12 -7.75 5.58
C PHE A 39 1.38 -8.59 5.47
N VAL A 40 1.75 -9.20 6.57
CA VAL A 40 2.82 -10.19 6.74
C VAL A 40 4.10 -9.74 6.03
N ASP A 41 4.75 -10.59 5.25
CA ASP A 41 6.03 -10.28 4.62
C ASP A 41 5.94 -9.20 3.54
N ASN A 42 4.74 -8.87 3.07
CA ASN A 42 4.58 -7.80 2.09
C ASN A 42 5.01 -6.44 2.66
N ASN A 43 5.08 -6.31 3.98
CA ASN A 43 5.60 -5.10 4.62
C ASN A 43 7.06 -4.81 4.31
N TYR A 44 7.84 -5.81 3.92
CA TYR A 44 9.22 -5.59 3.49
C TYR A 44 9.31 -4.72 2.24
N MET A 45 8.27 -4.69 1.41
CA MET A 45 8.21 -3.80 0.25
C MET A 45 8.08 -2.31 0.63
N LEU A 46 7.76 -2.03 1.88
CA LEU A 46 7.57 -0.65 2.38
C LEU A 46 8.82 -0.11 3.06
N THR A 47 9.89 -0.88 3.16
CA THR A 47 11.09 -0.45 3.88
C THR A 47 11.88 0.57 3.09
N GLU A 48 12.44 1.54 3.82
CA GLU A 48 13.29 2.58 3.26
C GLU A 48 14.47 1.96 2.49
N GLY A 49 14.73 2.47 1.30
CA GLY A 49 15.80 1.97 0.43
C GLY A 49 15.37 0.86 -0.51
N ASN A 50 14.20 0.26 -0.30
CA ASN A 50 13.65 -0.72 -1.24
C ASN A 50 13.14 0.01 -2.50
N PRO A 51 13.58 -0.36 -3.72
CA PRO A 51 13.15 0.31 -4.95
C PRO A 51 11.63 0.37 -5.13
N THR A 52 10.92 -0.67 -4.72
CA THR A 52 9.45 -0.69 -4.78
C THR A 52 8.85 0.36 -3.84
N ALA A 53 9.40 0.49 -2.63
CA ALA A 53 8.95 1.50 -1.68
C ALA A 53 9.13 2.91 -2.25
N GLU A 54 10.25 3.19 -2.88
CA GLU A 54 10.51 4.50 -3.47
C GLU A 54 9.54 4.83 -4.61
N ARG A 55 9.27 3.88 -5.49
CA ARG A 55 8.31 4.04 -6.58
C ARG A 55 6.89 4.26 -6.03
N LEU A 56 6.51 3.46 -5.05
CA LEU A 56 5.19 3.53 -4.43
C LEU A 56 4.99 4.86 -3.70
N ALA A 57 6.01 5.33 -3.00
CA ALA A 57 5.96 6.63 -2.32
C ALA A 57 5.77 7.78 -3.31
N ALA A 58 6.44 7.73 -4.45
CA ALA A 58 6.29 8.75 -5.51
C ALA A 58 4.85 8.76 -6.06
N VAL A 59 4.28 7.59 -6.33
CA VAL A 59 2.90 7.47 -6.80
C VAL A 59 1.92 7.99 -5.74
N ALA A 60 2.11 7.59 -4.49
CA ALA A 60 1.25 8.00 -3.38
C ALA A 60 1.28 9.51 -3.17
N LYS A 61 2.46 10.13 -3.24
CA LYS A 61 2.61 11.58 -3.10
C LYS A 61 1.87 12.32 -4.20
N LYS A 62 1.94 11.83 -5.43
CA LYS A 62 1.31 12.46 -6.58
C LYS A 62 -0.21 12.33 -6.55
N SER A 63 -0.74 11.18 -6.16
CA SER A 63 -2.16 10.87 -6.21
C SER A 63 -2.91 11.13 -4.90
N GLY A 64 -2.21 11.24 -3.78
CA GLY A 64 -2.81 11.29 -2.45
C GLY A 64 -3.26 9.92 -1.93
N MET A 65 -2.86 8.85 -2.58
CA MET A 65 -3.22 7.48 -2.20
C MET A 65 -2.64 7.13 -0.83
N LEU A 66 -3.45 6.49 0.02
CA LEU A 66 -2.99 5.96 1.31
C LEU A 66 -2.15 4.71 1.08
N VAL A 67 -1.01 4.64 1.76
CA VAL A 67 -0.23 3.39 1.85
C VAL A 67 0.02 3.10 3.32
N MET A 68 -0.43 1.94 3.77
CA MET A 68 -0.35 1.54 5.18
C MET A 68 0.16 0.12 5.33
N GLY A 69 1.16 -0.07 6.17
CA GLY A 69 1.62 -1.38 6.61
C GLY A 69 0.92 -1.81 7.89
N CYS A 70 0.90 -3.10 8.15
CA CYS A 70 0.38 -3.66 9.40
C CYS A 70 1.38 -3.43 10.53
N ASP A 71 0.94 -2.78 11.61
CA ASP A 71 1.81 -2.47 12.74
C ASP A 71 2.37 -3.73 13.41
N GLN A 72 1.52 -4.71 13.70
CA GLN A 72 1.94 -5.97 14.33
C GLN A 72 2.90 -6.76 13.41
N CYS A 73 2.62 -6.78 12.11
CA CYS A 73 3.49 -7.43 11.15
C CYS A 73 4.89 -6.80 11.13
N CYS A 74 4.94 -5.49 11.17
CA CYS A 74 6.20 -4.74 11.18
C CYS A 74 6.97 -4.94 12.49
N GLU A 75 6.28 -4.89 13.63
CA GLU A 75 6.90 -5.09 14.94
C GLU A 75 7.50 -6.48 15.09
N LEU A 76 6.75 -7.52 14.68
CA LEU A 76 7.24 -8.90 14.72
C LEU A 76 8.47 -9.12 13.84
N ARG A 77 8.61 -8.35 12.78
CA ARG A 77 9.74 -8.42 11.84
C ARG A 77 10.84 -7.41 12.17
N ARG A 78 10.63 -6.60 13.21
CA ARG A 78 11.58 -5.56 13.65
C ARG A 78 11.93 -4.58 12.53
N ILE A 79 10.93 -4.19 11.75
CA ILE A 79 11.09 -3.21 10.66
C ILE A 79 10.22 -1.97 10.84
N GLU A 80 9.55 -1.82 11.98
CA GLU A 80 8.64 -0.70 12.25
C GLU A 80 9.33 0.66 12.18
N ASP A 81 10.62 0.71 12.49
CA ASP A 81 11.43 1.94 12.43
C ASP A 81 12.14 2.12 11.09
N ARG A 82 11.94 1.20 10.13
CA ARG A 82 12.57 1.22 8.81
C ARG A 82 11.58 1.40 7.68
N ILE A 83 10.31 1.58 8.00
CA ILE A 83 9.28 1.84 7.00
C ILE A 83 9.50 3.23 6.43
N HIS A 84 9.39 3.35 5.11
CA HIS A 84 9.53 4.62 4.40
C HIS A 84 8.61 5.67 5.02
N ASP A 85 9.10 6.91 5.19
CA ASP A 85 8.37 7.98 5.87
C ASP A 85 7.14 8.48 5.10
N GLY A 86 7.01 8.15 3.82
CA GLY A 86 5.82 8.40 3.02
C GLY A 86 4.64 7.49 3.34
N PHE A 87 4.84 6.49 4.17
CA PHE A 87 3.82 5.49 4.51
C PHE A 87 3.44 5.56 5.99
N ARG A 88 2.28 4.99 6.30
CA ARG A 88 1.81 4.83 7.68
C ARG A 88 1.92 3.37 8.09
N ILE A 89 1.94 3.11 9.40
CA ILE A 89 1.69 1.79 9.95
C ILE A 89 0.50 1.88 10.90
N GLY A 90 -0.32 0.84 10.91
CA GLY A 90 -1.51 0.80 11.74
C GLY A 90 -2.22 -0.54 11.64
N CYS A 91 -3.39 -0.62 12.27
CA CYS A 91 -4.23 -1.82 12.25
C CYS A 91 -5.54 -1.53 11.53
N PHE A 92 -6.45 -2.48 11.51
CA PHE A 92 -7.74 -2.36 10.82
C PHE A 92 -8.53 -1.11 11.19
N PRO A 93 -8.67 -0.72 12.47
CA PRO A 93 -9.39 0.51 12.77
C PRO A 93 -8.78 1.75 12.14
N ASN A 94 -7.45 1.83 12.09
CA ASN A 94 -6.75 2.93 11.43
C ASN A 94 -7.00 2.93 9.93
N LEU A 95 -7.03 1.74 9.32
CA LEU A 95 -7.32 1.58 7.89
C LEU A 95 -8.73 2.05 7.55
N TYR A 96 -9.73 1.58 8.31
CA TYR A 96 -11.13 1.95 8.08
C TYR A 96 -11.32 3.47 8.20
N GLN A 97 -10.75 4.06 9.25
CA GLN A 97 -10.84 5.49 9.48
C GLN A 97 -10.22 6.29 8.34
N ALA A 98 -9.05 5.87 7.87
CA ALA A 98 -8.35 6.54 6.77
C ALA A 98 -9.12 6.42 5.45
N LEU A 99 -9.67 5.25 5.15
CA LEU A 99 -10.48 5.06 3.94
C LEU A 99 -11.76 5.89 3.97
N MET A 100 -12.41 5.98 5.12
CA MET A 100 -13.60 6.82 5.28
C MET A 100 -13.25 8.30 5.11
N ALA A 101 -12.14 8.74 5.70
CA ALA A 101 -11.68 10.13 5.56
C ALA A 101 -11.36 10.48 4.10
N ALA A 102 -10.96 9.50 3.30
CA ALA A 102 -10.67 9.67 1.87
C ALA A 102 -11.93 9.57 0.99
N GLY A 103 -13.13 9.43 1.57
CA GLY A 103 -14.38 9.36 0.83
C GLY A 103 -14.88 7.94 0.54
N GLY A 104 -14.28 6.92 1.14
CA GLY A 104 -14.70 5.53 0.98
C GLY A 104 -14.16 4.86 -0.28
N ILE A 105 -14.54 3.61 -0.48
CA ILE A 105 -14.17 2.79 -1.64
C ILE A 105 -15.38 2.04 -2.17
N ASP A 106 -15.33 1.67 -3.46
CA ASP A 106 -16.36 0.83 -4.09
C ASP A 106 -16.02 -0.66 -3.96
N GLN A 107 -14.73 -1.01 -4.03
CA GLN A 107 -14.25 -2.38 -4.00
C GLN A 107 -12.96 -2.50 -3.21
N ALA A 108 -12.82 -3.59 -2.45
CA ALA A 108 -11.56 -4.02 -1.86
C ALA A 108 -11.10 -5.29 -2.59
N ILE A 109 -9.86 -5.30 -3.04
CA ILE A 109 -9.27 -6.42 -3.78
C ILE A 109 -8.11 -6.96 -2.96
N THR A 110 -8.21 -8.23 -2.56
CA THR A 110 -7.16 -8.90 -1.78
C THR A 110 -6.29 -9.76 -2.70
N LEU A 111 -4.99 -9.54 -2.58
CA LEU A 111 -3.97 -10.22 -3.38
C LEU A 111 -2.97 -10.95 -2.49
#